data_ee185654275dca0812c444599f27387b
#
_entry.id   ee185654275dca0812c444599f27387b
#
_cell.length_a   1.000
_cell.length_b   1.000
_cell.length_c   1.000
_cell.angle_alpha   90.00
_cell.angle_beta   90.00
_cell.angle_gamma   90.00
#
_symmetry.space_group_name_H-M   'P 1'
#
loop_
_entity.id
_entity.type
_entity.pdbx_description
1 polymer ?
#
loop_
_entity_poly.entity_id
_entity_poly.type
_entity_poly.pdbx_seq_one_letter_code
_entity_poly.pdbx_strand_id
1 'polypeptide(L)'
;MLKVPYKNPAYDTIFGSLRGTPYYGKCPDLIVDGVWYEHEGFTKPNPKSNFSNMLRRGLAQSDRIIIEKCGLSDGFMKRNLLVRINEGQNIEEMWVKDGENLRLVFKAE
;
A
#
# COMPACT_ATOMS: atom_id res chain seq x y z
N MET A 1 -12.37 5.47 -5.29
CA MET A 1 -12.04 4.18 -4.64
C MET A 1 -13.28 3.54 -4.06
N LEU A 2 -13.45 2.24 -4.25
CA LEU A 2 -14.58 1.50 -3.74
C LEU A 2 -14.31 1.01 -2.31
N LYS A 3 -15.15 1.41 -1.35
CA LYS A 3 -15.10 0.89 0.01
C LYS A 3 -16.34 0.04 0.25
N VAL A 4 -16.13 -1.24 0.54
CA VAL A 4 -17.21 -2.19 0.78
C VAL A 4 -17.07 -2.72 2.21
N PRO A 5 -18.07 -2.53 3.08
CA PRO A 5 -18.01 -3.05 4.44
C PRO A 5 -17.79 -4.56 4.45
N TYR A 6 -16.96 -5.04 5.37
CA TYR A 6 -16.63 -6.46 5.50
C TYR A 6 -17.88 -7.34 5.64
N LYS A 7 -18.91 -6.87 6.33
CA LYS A 7 -20.16 -7.63 6.54
C LYS A 7 -21.13 -7.55 5.37
N ASN A 8 -20.85 -6.71 4.37
CA ASN A 8 -21.70 -6.63 3.19
C ASN A 8 -21.47 -7.88 2.32
N PRO A 9 -22.54 -8.56 1.86
CA PRO A 9 -22.39 -9.75 1.00
C PRO A 9 -21.57 -9.51 -0.26
N ALA A 10 -21.54 -8.27 -0.77
CA ALA A 10 -20.73 -7.91 -1.94
C ALA A 10 -19.23 -7.92 -1.66
N TYR A 11 -18.81 -7.91 -0.41
CA TYR A 11 -17.38 -7.89 -0.05
C TYR A 11 -16.64 -9.08 -0.67
N ASP A 12 -17.14 -10.30 -0.46
CA ASP A 12 -16.48 -11.51 -0.98
C ASP A 12 -16.46 -11.56 -2.50
N THR A 13 -17.45 -10.96 -3.16
CA THR A 13 -17.45 -10.89 -4.62
C THR A 13 -16.26 -10.07 -5.14
N ILE A 14 -15.91 -8.98 -4.43
CA ILE A 14 -14.86 -8.05 -4.83
C ILE A 14 -13.50 -8.46 -4.22
N PHE A 15 -13.48 -8.77 -2.92
CA PHE A 15 -12.26 -8.99 -2.15
C PHE A 15 -12.06 -10.42 -1.68
N GLY A 16 -12.81 -11.40 -2.25
CA GLY A 16 -12.71 -12.78 -1.82
C GLY A 16 -11.32 -13.39 -1.94
N SER A 17 -10.50 -12.89 -2.88
CA SER A 17 -9.12 -13.33 -3.03
C SER A 17 -8.23 -13.01 -1.82
N LEU A 18 -8.70 -12.15 -0.91
CA LEU A 18 -7.98 -11.85 0.32
C LEU A 18 -8.23 -12.87 1.43
N ARG A 19 -9.16 -13.84 1.24
CA ARG A 19 -9.40 -14.89 2.24
C ARG A 19 -8.11 -15.64 2.55
N GLY A 20 -7.87 -15.88 3.82
CA GLY A 20 -6.65 -16.55 4.28
C GLY A 20 -5.45 -15.62 4.40
N THR A 21 -5.61 -14.32 4.13
CA THR A 21 -4.56 -13.32 4.31
C THR A 21 -4.90 -12.40 5.48
N PRO A 22 -3.89 -11.69 6.07
CA PRO A 22 -4.16 -10.69 7.12
C PRO A 22 -5.02 -9.52 6.66
N TYR A 23 -5.24 -9.37 5.35
CA TYR A 23 -5.94 -8.24 4.76
C TYR A 23 -7.41 -8.52 4.46
N TYR A 24 -7.89 -9.72 4.76
CA TYR A 24 -9.31 -10.03 4.63
C TYR A 24 -10.11 -9.12 5.59
N GLY A 25 -11.12 -8.46 5.07
CA GLY A 25 -11.86 -7.43 5.80
C GLY A 25 -11.39 -6.01 5.44
N LYS A 26 -10.29 -5.86 4.69
CA LYS A 26 -9.78 -4.58 4.20
C LYS A 26 -10.24 -4.32 2.78
N CYS A 27 -10.07 -3.07 2.31
CA CYS A 27 -10.46 -2.65 0.96
C CYS A 27 -9.27 -1.98 0.25
N PRO A 28 -8.29 -2.76 -0.25
CA PRO A 28 -7.21 -2.20 -1.06
C PRO A 28 -7.74 -1.53 -2.32
N ASP A 29 -6.98 -0.57 -2.88
CA ASP A 29 -7.48 0.33 -3.90
C ASP A 29 -7.58 -0.28 -5.30
N LEU A 30 -6.66 -1.16 -5.68
CA LEU A 30 -6.66 -1.69 -7.04
C LEU A 30 -6.11 -3.12 -7.10
N ILE A 31 -6.47 -3.82 -8.17
CA ILE A 31 -6.02 -5.17 -8.43
C ILE A 31 -5.25 -5.20 -9.76
N VAL A 32 -4.09 -5.87 -9.76
CA VAL A 32 -3.27 -6.09 -10.96
C VAL A 32 -2.91 -7.57 -11.01
N ASP A 33 -3.27 -8.24 -12.10
CA ASP A 33 -3.01 -9.68 -12.29
C ASP A 33 -3.46 -10.53 -11.09
N GLY A 34 -4.62 -10.21 -10.53
CA GLY A 34 -5.19 -10.94 -9.39
C GLY A 34 -4.58 -10.56 -8.03
N VAL A 35 -3.68 -9.59 -8.00
CA VAL A 35 -3.00 -9.15 -6.77
C VAL A 35 -3.47 -7.75 -6.41
N TRP A 36 -3.82 -7.56 -5.13
CA TRP A 36 -4.32 -6.29 -4.63
C TRP A 36 -3.20 -5.38 -4.17
N TYR A 37 -3.31 -4.09 -4.55
CA TYR A 37 -2.37 -3.05 -4.18
C TYR A 37 -3.10 -1.91 -3.49
N GLU A 38 -2.45 -1.30 -2.51
CA GLU A 38 -2.93 -0.05 -1.92
C GLU A 38 -2.21 1.12 -2.60
N HIS A 39 -2.96 2.15 -2.98
CA HIS A 39 -2.43 3.34 -3.64
C HIS A 39 -2.47 4.51 -2.66
N GLU A 40 -1.33 5.15 -2.44
CA GLU A 40 -1.21 6.27 -1.53
C GLU A 40 -0.62 7.50 -2.23
N GLY A 41 -1.21 8.66 -1.92
CA GLY A 41 -0.71 9.95 -2.37
C GLY A 41 -0.62 10.92 -1.22
N PHE A 42 -0.05 12.09 -1.47
CA PHE A 42 0.10 13.14 -0.48
C PHE A 42 -0.84 14.29 -0.78
N THR A 43 -1.74 14.56 0.16
CA THR A 43 -2.63 15.72 0.10
C THR A 43 -2.10 16.89 0.92
N LYS A 44 -1.08 16.64 1.76
CA LYS A 44 -0.46 17.64 2.62
C LYS A 44 0.83 18.16 2.00
N PRO A 45 1.23 19.43 2.27
CA PRO A 45 2.41 20.04 1.64
C PRO A 45 3.74 19.48 2.11
N ASN A 46 3.78 18.71 3.19
CA ASN A 46 5.03 18.19 3.76
C ASN A 46 5.07 16.65 3.70
N PRO A 47 5.43 16.08 2.53
CA PRO A 47 5.43 14.61 2.39
C PRO A 47 6.46 13.93 3.28
N LYS A 48 7.60 14.58 3.56
CA LYS A 48 8.67 13.99 4.35
C LYS A 48 8.22 13.68 5.77
N SER A 49 7.50 14.60 6.42
CA SER A 49 7.03 14.41 7.80
C SER A 49 5.83 13.46 7.88
N ASN A 50 5.11 13.24 6.78
CA ASN A 50 3.90 12.42 6.75
C ASN A 50 4.13 11.03 6.18
N PHE A 51 5.34 10.74 5.67
CA PHE A 51 5.60 9.51 4.92
C PHE A 51 5.42 8.26 5.76
N SER A 52 5.96 8.25 6.98
CA SER A 52 5.87 7.09 7.88
C SER A 52 4.42 6.75 8.22
N ASN A 53 3.61 7.76 8.52
CA ASN A 53 2.18 7.55 8.79
C ASN A 53 1.42 7.05 7.57
N MET A 54 1.75 7.56 6.39
CA MET A 54 1.14 7.12 5.14
C MET A 54 1.47 5.65 4.87
N LEU A 55 2.73 5.24 5.04
CA LEU A 55 3.13 3.85 4.93
C LEU A 55 2.39 2.96 5.92
N ARG A 56 2.32 3.38 7.17
CA ARG A 56 1.63 2.61 8.21
C ARG A 56 0.17 2.34 7.84
N ARG A 57 -0.52 3.37 7.34
CA ARG A 57 -1.93 3.23 6.93
C ARG A 57 -2.07 2.38 5.67
N GLY A 58 -1.20 2.58 4.69
CA GLY A 58 -1.25 1.81 3.44
C GLY A 58 -0.96 0.34 3.67
N LEU A 59 0.06 0.02 4.47
CA LEU A 59 0.43 -1.36 4.76
C LEU A 59 -0.58 -2.07 5.66
N ALA A 60 -1.47 -1.33 6.32
CA ALA A 60 -2.60 -1.92 7.02
C ALA A 60 -3.69 -2.42 6.06
N GLN A 61 -3.69 -1.94 4.82
CA GLN A 61 -4.67 -2.34 3.80
C GLN A 61 -4.15 -3.41 2.86
N SER A 62 -2.85 -3.43 2.59
CA SER A 62 -2.22 -4.39 1.68
C SER A 62 -0.73 -4.47 1.98
N ASP A 63 -0.11 -5.62 1.69
CA ASP A 63 1.35 -5.77 1.73
C ASP A 63 2.03 -5.31 0.43
N ARG A 64 1.26 -4.79 -0.52
CA ARG A 64 1.76 -4.20 -1.77
C ARG A 64 1.24 -2.79 -1.89
N ILE A 65 2.16 -1.83 -2.05
CA ILE A 65 1.81 -0.42 -2.02
C ILE A 65 2.38 0.30 -3.24
N ILE A 66 1.59 1.20 -3.80
CA ILE A 66 2.00 2.10 -4.88
C ILE A 66 1.91 3.52 -4.34
N ILE A 67 3.03 4.23 -4.40
CA ILE A 67 3.13 5.59 -3.87
C ILE A 67 3.23 6.58 -5.03
N GLU A 68 2.41 7.64 -5.02
CA GLU A 68 2.57 8.74 -5.97
C GLU A 68 3.91 9.44 -5.73
N LYS A 69 4.56 9.85 -6.81
CA LYS A 69 5.83 10.57 -6.76
C LYS A 69 5.69 11.80 -5.86
N CYS A 70 6.61 11.93 -4.91
CA CYS A 70 6.53 12.98 -3.89
C CYS A 70 7.87 13.69 -3.66
N GLY A 71 8.86 13.45 -4.52
CA GLY A 71 10.17 14.09 -4.41
C GLY A 71 11.08 13.52 -3.34
N LEU A 72 10.67 12.45 -2.67
CA LEU A 72 11.50 11.79 -1.66
C LEU A 72 12.49 10.84 -2.32
N SER A 73 13.68 10.72 -1.73
CA SER A 73 14.70 9.80 -2.23
C SER A 73 14.33 8.35 -1.91
N ASP A 74 14.84 7.42 -2.72
CA ASP A 74 14.64 5.99 -2.47
C ASP A 74 15.21 5.57 -1.12
N GLY A 75 16.37 6.12 -0.74
CA GLY A 75 16.98 5.83 0.56
C GLY A 75 16.12 6.25 1.73
N PHE A 76 15.51 7.44 1.64
CA PHE A 76 14.58 7.90 2.67
C PHE A 76 13.36 6.99 2.76
N MET A 77 12.76 6.65 1.62
CA MET A 77 11.59 5.77 1.59
C MET A 77 11.90 4.40 2.15
N LYS A 78 13.05 3.80 1.78
CA LYS A 78 13.46 2.48 2.27
C LYS A 78 13.73 2.49 3.77
N ARG A 79 14.33 3.54 4.32
CA ARG A 79 14.56 3.64 5.77
C ARG A 79 13.24 3.64 6.55
N ASN A 80 12.26 4.40 6.07
CA ASN A 80 10.93 4.41 6.70
C ASN A 80 10.24 3.05 6.57
N LEU A 81 10.40 2.39 5.45
CA LEU A 81 9.85 1.06 5.22
C LEU A 81 10.43 0.05 6.22
N LEU A 82 11.74 0.09 6.46
CA LEU A 82 12.39 -0.80 7.44
C LEU A 82 11.84 -0.59 8.84
N VAL A 83 11.53 0.65 9.22
CA VAL A 83 10.89 0.92 10.51
C VAL A 83 9.54 0.22 10.60
N ARG A 84 8.75 0.26 9.54
CA ARG A 84 7.44 -0.42 9.52
C ARG A 84 7.60 -1.94 9.62
N ILE A 85 8.57 -2.51 8.94
CA ILE A 85 8.87 -3.94 9.02
C ILE A 85 9.29 -4.32 10.44
N ASN A 86 10.17 -3.55 11.05
CA ASN A 86 10.64 -3.81 12.42
C ASN A 86 9.52 -3.70 13.45
N GLU A 87 8.48 -2.94 13.17
CA GLU A 87 7.30 -2.84 14.02
C GLU A 87 6.23 -3.87 13.71
N GLY A 88 6.52 -4.82 12.82
CA GLY A 88 5.66 -5.97 12.57
C GLY A 88 4.74 -5.86 11.37
N GLN A 89 4.86 -4.81 10.56
CA GLN A 89 4.08 -4.73 9.33
C GLN A 89 4.72 -5.54 8.21
N ASN A 90 3.89 -6.13 7.35
CA ASN A 90 4.35 -6.91 6.21
C ASN A 90 4.44 -6.05 4.96
N ILE A 91 5.46 -6.28 4.14
CA ILE A 91 5.62 -5.64 2.85
C ILE A 91 6.15 -6.64 1.84
N GLU A 92 5.49 -6.75 0.69
CA GLU A 92 5.95 -7.54 -0.45
C GLU A 92 6.56 -6.67 -1.53
N GLU A 93 5.89 -5.55 -1.86
CA GLU A 93 6.34 -4.65 -2.92
C GLU A 93 6.01 -3.22 -2.58
N MET A 94 6.94 -2.33 -2.94
CA MET A 94 6.69 -0.89 -2.93
C MET A 94 7.12 -0.29 -4.27
N TRP A 95 6.18 0.37 -4.93
CA TRP A 95 6.36 1.03 -6.22
C TRP A 95 6.17 2.52 -6.09
N VAL A 96 6.82 3.28 -6.96
CA VAL A 96 6.58 4.72 -7.11
C VAL A 96 5.96 4.95 -8.48
N LYS A 97 4.84 5.66 -8.49
CA LYS A 97 4.12 6.04 -9.72
C LYS A 97 4.47 7.48 -10.07
N ASP A 98 4.98 7.69 -11.28
CA ASP A 98 5.28 9.01 -11.84
C ASP A 98 4.48 9.13 -13.15
N GLY A 99 3.32 9.77 -13.08
CA GLY A 99 2.38 9.79 -14.20
C GLY A 99 1.92 8.38 -14.54
N GLU A 100 2.25 7.90 -15.74
CA GLU A 100 1.93 6.53 -16.18
C GLU A 100 3.07 5.54 -15.93
N ASN A 101 4.21 6.01 -15.42
CA ASN A 101 5.38 5.17 -15.18
C ASN A 101 5.37 4.62 -13.76
N LEU A 102 5.66 3.32 -13.63
CA LEU A 102 5.82 2.66 -12.34
C LEU A 102 7.25 2.20 -12.20
N ARG A 103 7.85 2.47 -11.03
CA ARG A 103 9.21 2.07 -10.70
C ARG A 103 9.20 1.27 -9.41
N LEU A 104 9.77 0.07 -9.45
CA LEU A 104 9.88 -0.76 -8.26
C LEU A 104 11.00 -0.22 -7.36
N VAL A 105 10.66 0.06 -6.09
CA VAL A 105 11.60 0.57 -5.09
C VAL A 105 12.01 -0.55 -4.12
N PHE A 106 11.09 -1.44 -3.80
CA PHE A 106 11.36 -2.54 -2.87
C PHE A 106 10.56 -3.77 -3.27
N LYS A 107 11.19 -4.93 -3.14
CA LYS A 107 10.53 -6.23 -3.28
C LYS A 107 11.11 -7.20 -2.26
N ALA A 108 10.23 -7.86 -1.50
CA ALA A 108 10.64 -8.90 -0.56
C ALA A 108 11.14 -10.13 -1.32
N GLU A 109 12.11 -10.82 -0.72
CA GLU A 109 12.65 -12.06 -1.26
C GLU A 109 11.77 -13.25 -0.93
#